data_0d0c571a0a003efea91f485380767922
#
_entry.id   0d0c571a0a003efea91f485380767922
#
_cell.length_a   1.000
_cell.length_b   1.000
_cell.length_c   1.000
_cell.angle_alpha   90.00
_cell.angle_beta   90.00
_cell.angle_gamma   90.00
#
_symmetry.space_group_name_H-M   'P 1'
#
loop_
_entity.id
_entity.type
_entity.pdbx_description
1 polymer ?
#
loop_
_entity_poly.entity_id
_entity_poly.type
_entity_poly.pdbx_seq_one_letter_code
_entity_poly.pdbx_strand_id
1 'polypeptide(L)'
;MKHKFSIRSLAMLLLVTMLLCSFVACNKDDENEENGPTHVDYAAELKLDMNSDSVKQEVTVHIYIDGDTTHFDVPSSVMEGGILKARYLAVNTPESTGRIEPWGKVASEFTKGKLKDATSIIIESDNGTWNADSTGGRYLVWVWYKTAEMEDYRNLNLELLQNGLAIASNSAQNRYGEICMKAIDQAKAEKLYVHSTAQDPGFHYGAAEEITLKELRANITSYEGTKVAFEGVIAAIYDGSFYVEEYDEETGMSYGVSAYYETGGLPGKALEFIQLGNRVRVVGSVTYFEAGDIWQVSGLTYSLMKPDDPSNFTLVSQGHTPAYKLTTPTDFMTKKIDVTIVSKNESGEEVEEIKTFDYAALALDTSIAMNGLDVDDSRTNNNGEVTLYCTSGSIKLQIFLGLMYDDAGNAVKADEFLGKTIDVKGIVDKYYEKYQIRVLTYGDIVVK
;
A
#
# COMPACT_ATOMS: atom_id res chain seq x y z
N MET A 1 -44.75 14.21 14.53
CA MET A 1 -43.64 13.66 13.73
C MET A 1 -42.88 12.67 14.62
N LYS A 2 -43.03 11.37 14.31
CA LYS A 2 -42.36 10.30 15.07
C LYS A 2 -41.08 9.92 14.32
N HIS A 3 -39.92 10.27 14.87
CA HIS A 3 -38.63 9.79 14.31
C HIS A 3 -38.49 8.29 14.61
N LYS A 4 -38.47 7.50 13.55
CA LYS A 4 -38.07 6.08 13.61
C LYS A 4 -36.54 6.03 13.67
N PHE A 5 -35.96 5.77 14.84
CA PHE A 5 -34.56 5.37 14.93
C PHE A 5 -34.38 3.98 14.30
N SER A 6 -33.40 3.86 13.40
CA SER A 6 -33.10 2.61 12.70
C SER A 6 -32.46 1.61 13.68
N ILE A 7 -32.91 0.35 13.61
CA ILE A 7 -32.40 -0.78 14.41
C ILE A 7 -30.86 -0.95 14.23
N ARG A 8 -30.31 -0.52 13.09
CA ARG A 8 -28.87 -0.57 12.79
C ARG A 8 -28.03 0.36 13.68
N SER A 9 -28.57 1.54 14.03
CA SER A 9 -27.88 2.48 14.95
C SER A 9 -27.86 1.95 16.39
N LEU A 10 -28.84 1.13 16.77
CA LEU A 10 -28.91 0.52 18.08
C LEU A 10 -27.93 -0.66 18.23
N ALA A 11 -27.75 -1.45 17.16
CA ALA A 11 -26.81 -2.57 17.13
C ALA A 11 -25.34 -2.10 17.19
N MET A 12 -25.00 -1.01 16.50
CA MET A 12 -23.66 -0.44 16.52
C MET A 12 -23.33 0.21 17.87
N LEU A 13 -24.32 0.81 18.56
CA LEU A 13 -24.13 1.36 19.90
C LEU A 13 -23.98 0.25 20.97
N LEU A 14 -24.64 -0.90 20.78
CA LEU A 14 -24.50 -2.06 21.67
C LEU A 14 -23.16 -2.78 21.51
N LEU A 15 -22.58 -2.81 20.29
CA LEU A 15 -21.24 -3.39 20.06
C LEU A 15 -20.12 -2.54 20.70
N VAL A 16 -20.21 -1.21 20.60
CA VAL A 16 -19.24 -0.29 21.22
C VAL A 16 -19.35 -0.32 22.76
N THR A 17 -20.55 -0.52 23.32
CA THR A 17 -20.71 -0.66 24.78
C THR A 17 -20.27 -2.02 25.32
N MET A 18 -20.29 -3.10 24.52
CA MET A 18 -19.74 -4.39 24.95
C MET A 18 -18.20 -4.40 24.96
N LEU A 19 -17.53 -3.61 24.12
CA LEU A 19 -16.05 -3.51 24.14
C LEU A 19 -15.54 -2.66 25.32
N LEU A 20 -16.37 -1.78 25.88
CA LEU A 20 -16.02 -0.91 27.03
C LEU A 20 -16.38 -1.51 28.40
N CYS A 21 -17.14 -2.61 28.45
CA CYS A 21 -17.59 -3.24 29.71
C CYS A 21 -16.70 -4.38 30.21
N SER A 22 -15.59 -4.71 29.54
CA SER A 22 -14.68 -5.77 29.99
C SER A 22 -13.65 -5.33 31.06
N PHE A 23 -13.72 -4.10 31.57
CA PHE A 23 -12.75 -3.59 32.56
C PHE A 23 -13.37 -3.09 33.85
N VAL A 24 -14.55 -3.52 34.25
CA VAL A 24 -15.07 -3.18 35.59
C VAL A 24 -15.51 -4.44 36.33
N ALA A 25 -14.60 -4.88 37.16
CA ALA A 25 -14.74 -5.45 38.51
C ALA A 25 -15.87 -6.43 38.80
N CYS A 26 -15.50 -7.52 39.36
CA CYS A 26 -16.22 -8.04 40.51
C CYS A 26 -15.24 -8.33 41.65
N ASN A 27 -15.20 -7.48 42.65
CA ASN A 27 -14.80 -7.90 43.97
C ASN A 27 -15.89 -8.82 44.53
N LYS A 28 -15.53 -10.08 44.68
CA LYS A 28 -16.07 -10.96 45.71
C LYS A 28 -15.01 -11.99 46.07
N ASP A 29 -14.67 -12.01 47.31
CA ASP A 29 -13.78 -12.93 47.98
C ASP A 29 -14.12 -14.39 47.62
N ASP A 30 -13.23 -15.08 46.90
CA ASP A 30 -13.08 -16.53 46.95
C ASP A 30 -11.58 -16.80 46.74
N GLU A 31 -10.96 -17.28 47.81
CA GLU A 31 -9.59 -17.71 47.90
C GLU A 31 -9.34 -18.95 46.99
N ASN A 32 -8.86 -18.70 45.78
CA ASN A 32 -8.02 -19.57 44.94
C ASN A 32 -7.78 -18.84 43.59
N GLU A 33 -7.07 -17.70 43.62
CA GLU A 33 -6.48 -17.15 42.42
C GLU A 33 -5.23 -18.00 42.08
N GLU A 34 -5.30 -18.81 41.06
CA GLU A 34 -4.14 -19.11 40.24
C GLU A 34 -3.69 -17.78 39.64
N ASN A 35 -2.69 -17.14 40.25
CA ASN A 35 -2.01 -15.95 39.72
C ASN A 35 -1.40 -16.34 38.37
N GLY A 36 -2.15 -16.15 37.28
CA GLY A 36 -1.56 -16.08 35.95
C GLY A 36 -0.50 -14.97 35.93
N PRO A 37 0.53 -15.08 35.12
CA PRO A 37 1.60 -14.08 35.07
C PRO A 37 1.00 -12.69 34.83
N THR A 38 1.28 -11.75 35.74
CA THR A 38 0.85 -10.35 35.63
C THR A 38 1.48 -9.76 34.37
N HIS A 39 0.66 -9.26 33.44
CA HIS A 39 1.16 -8.59 32.23
C HIS A 39 1.99 -7.34 32.63
N VAL A 40 3.24 -7.30 32.17
CA VAL A 40 4.19 -6.21 32.43
C VAL A 40 4.27 -5.32 31.20
N ASP A 41 4.11 -4.01 31.40
CA ASP A 41 4.29 -3.02 30.34
C ASP A 41 5.78 -2.59 30.27
N TYR A 42 6.59 -3.43 29.62
CA TYR A 42 8.02 -3.19 29.45
C TYR A 42 8.33 -1.88 28.71
N ALA A 43 7.46 -1.45 27.80
CA ALA A 43 7.66 -0.18 27.12
C ALA A 43 7.42 1.04 28.03
N ALA A 44 6.70 0.88 29.14
CA ALA A 44 6.59 1.90 30.18
C ALA A 44 7.79 1.89 31.15
N GLU A 45 8.43 0.74 31.34
CA GLU A 45 9.60 0.63 32.21
C GLU A 45 10.87 1.21 31.54
N LEU A 46 11.02 1.01 30.23
CA LEU A 46 12.16 1.51 29.47
C LEU A 46 12.07 3.02 29.26
N LYS A 47 13.10 3.75 29.66
CA LYS A 47 13.17 5.21 29.52
C LYS A 47 14.22 5.63 28.49
N LEU A 48 13.87 6.61 27.66
CA LEU A 48 14.81 7.24 26.73
C LEU A 48 15.85 8.06 27.52
N ASP A 49 17.12 7.67 27.40
CA ASP A 49 18.23 8.45 27.95
C ASP A 49 18.82 9.38 26.88
N MET A 50 18.47 10.67 26.96
CA MET A 50 18.94 11.69 26.03
C MET A 50 20.45 11.93 26.13
N ASN A 51 21.09 11.51 27.22
CA ASN A 51 22.51 11.71 27.47
C ASN A 51 23.38 10.48 27.13
N SER A 52 22.78 9.40 26.69
CA SER A 52 23.52 8.21 26.28
C SER A 52 24.37 8.46 25.04
N ASP A 53 25.31 7.55 24.76
CA ASP A 53 26.26 7.60 23.66
C ASP A 53 25.68 7.35 22.26
N SER A 54 24.39 6.94 22.18
CA SER A 54 23.70 6.73 20.90
C SER A 54 23.39 8.05 20.19
N VAL A 55 23.34 8.01 18.87
CA VAL A 55 22.86 9.15 18.07
C VAL A 55 21.34 9.22 18.15
N LYS A 56 20.81 10.42 18.36
CA LYS A 56 19.38 10.69 18.45
C LYS A 56 18.99 11.83 17.51
N GLN A 57 17.84 11.70 16.88
CA GLN A 57 17.30 12.73 16.00
C GLN A 57 15.78 12.82 16.18
N GLU A 58 15.30 14.02 16.43
CA GLU A 58 13.85 14.30 16.35
C GLU A 58 13.43 14.38 14.89
N VAL A 59 12.30 13.73 14.56
CA VAL A 59 11.86 13.49 13.18
C VAL A 59 10.36 13.67 13.03
N THR A 60 9.91 13.79 11.77
CA THR A 60 8.50 13.62 11.39
C THR A 60 8.36 12.45 10.42
N VAL A 61 7.17 11.85 10.38
CA VAL A 61 6.92 10.74 9.44
C VAL A 61 6.83 11.29 8.02
N HIS A 62 7.62 10.74 7.13
CA HIS A 62 7.52 10.97 5.70
C HIS A 62 6.51 10.01 5.07
N ILE A 63 6.68 8.70 5.32
CA ILE A 63 5.79 7.65 4.79
C ILE A 63 5.82 6.41 5.68
N TYR A 64 4.65 5.80 5.91
CA TYR A 64 4.54 4.49 6.54
C TYR A 64 4.73 3.41 5.47
N ILE A 65 5.55 2.40 5.74
CA ILE A 65 5.77 1.27 4.83
C ILE A 65 5.08 0.01 5.36
N ASP A 66 5.48 -0.44 6.56
CA ASP A 66 4.86 -1.57 7.27
C ASP A 66 5.07 -1.48 8.79
N GLY A 67 4.87 -2.57 9.52
CA GLY A 67 4.93 -2.56 10.99
C GLY A 67 6.29 -2.21 11.57
N ASP A 68 7.39 -2.49 10.88
CA ASP A 68 8.76 -2.25 11.36
C ASP A 68 9.62 -1.39 10.42
N THR A 69 8.98 -0.74 9.47
CA THR A 69 9.65 0.12 8.50
C THR A 69 8.86 1.40 8.28
N THR A 70 9.51 2.55 8.53
CA THR A 70 8.95 3.89 8.31
C THR A 70 10.04 4.79 7.73
N HIS A 71 9.71 5.63 6.76
CA HIS A 71 10.61 6.68 6.32
C HIS A 71 10.33 7.96 7.11
N PHE A 72 11.38 8.62 7.56
CA PHE A 72 11.30 9.85 8.34
C PHE A 72 11.97 11.01 7.63
N ASP A 73 11.37 12.19 7.76
CA ASP A 73 12.02 13.44 7.38
C ASP A 73 13.08 13.79 8.43
N VAL A 74 14.29 14.04 7.96
CA VAL A 74 15.43 14.42 8.77
C VAL A 74 16.15 15.63 8.17
N PRO A 75 16.91 16.41 8.96
CA PRO A 75 17.77 17.45 8.39
C PRO A 75 18.76 16.86 7.38
N SER A 76 19.08 17.60 6.30
CA SER A 76 20.06 17.17 5.30
C SER A 76 21.49 17.02 5.85
N SER A 77 21.77 17.57 7.05
CA SER A 77 23.00 17.31 7.81
C SER A 77 23.07 15.91 8.41
N VAL A 78 21.91 15.23 8.58
CA VAL A 78 21.81 13.86 9.09
C VAL A 78 21.84 12.86 7.94
N MET A 79 21.07 13.16 6.86
CA MET A 79 20.97 12.33 5.67
C MET A 79 20.87 13.19 4.43
N GLU A 80 21.72 12.95 3.44
CA GLU A 80 21.60 13.60 2.15
C GLU A 80 20.24 13.27 1.52
N GLY A 81 19.54 14.30 1.00
CA GLY A 81 18.17 14.16 0.48
C GLY A 81 17.07 14.29 1.54
N GLY A 82 17.42 14.41 2.83
CA GLY A 82 16.47 14.75 3.90
C GLY A 82 15.51 13.64 4.32
N ILE A 83 15.69 12.40 3.83
CA ILE A 83 14.85 11.24 4.17
C ILE A 83 15.72 10.11 4.72
N LEU A 84 15.39 9.64 5.93
CA LEU A 84 15.99 8.46 6.52
C LEU A 84 14.99 7.29 6.42
N LYS A 85 15.36 6.26 5.67
CA LYS A 85 14.59 5.02 5.58
C LYS A 85 14.93 4.16 6.79
N ALA A 86 14.01 4.09 7.75
CA ALA A 86 14.21 3.40 9.00
C ALA A 86 13.72 1.96 8.95
N ARG A 87 14.56 1.02 9.38
CA ARG A 87 14.22 -0.36 9.76
C ARG A 87 14.35 -0.47 11.27
N TYR A 88 13.32 -0.94 11.94
CA TYR A 88 13.29 -0.97 13.40
C TYR A 88 14.18 -2.08 13.95
N LEU A 89 15.00 -1.75 14.93
CA LEU A 89 15.88 -2.70 15.63
C LEU A 89 15.08 -3.71 16.47
N ALA A 90 15.63 -4.88 16.63
CA ALA A 90 15.14 -5.97 17.47
C ALA A 90 13.84 -6.65 17.01
N VAL A 91 13.16 -6.13 16.00
CA VAL A 91 11.83 -6.60 15.58
C VAL A 91 11.84 -7.06 14.12
N ASN A 92 10.96 -8.01 13.83
CA ASN A 92 10.55 -8.36 12.49
C ASN A 92 9.04 -8.60 12.52
N THR A 93 8.28 -7.65 12.00
CA THR A 93 6.83 -7.80 11.84
C THR A 93 6.52 -8.68 10.63
N PRO A 94 5.35 -9.33 10.59
CA PRO A 94 4.87 -9.92 9.34
C PRO A 94 4.69 -8.82 8.30
N GLU A 95 4.95 -9.15 7.04
CA GLU A 95 4.86 -8.21 5.92
C GLU A 95 3.40 -7.79 5.66
N SER A 96 3.18 -6.49 5.50
CA SER A 96 1.89 -5.89 5.11
C SER A 96 1.87 -5.40 3.68
N THR A 97 3.03 -5.34 3.03
CA THR A 97 3.21 -4.92 1.63
C THR A 97 3.98 -6.00 0.87
N GLY A 98 3.87 -6.00 -0.45
CA GLY A 98 4.52 -7.03 -1.26
C GLY A 98 3.97 -8.43 -0.93
N ARG A 99 4.71 -9.27 -0.21
CA ARG A 99 4.25 -10.56 0.26
C ARG A 99 3.46 -10.39 1.55
N ILE A 100 2.13 -10.36 1.44
CA ILE A 100 1.24 -10.19 2.60
C ILE A 100 1.29 -11.44 3.50
N GLU A 101 1.48 -11.24 4.80
CA GLU A 101 1.53 -12.29 5.82
C GLU A 101 0.44 -12.08 6.88
N PRO A 102 -0.04 -13.17 7.53
CA PRO A 102 -0.98 -13.04 8.64
C PRO A 102 -0.45 -12.09 9.71
N TRP A 103 -1.32 -11.23 10.25
CA TRP A 103 -1.01 -10.19 11.23
C TRP A 103 -0.16 -9.00 10.71
N GLY A 104 0.28 -9.01 9.44
CA GLY A 104 1.05 -7.91 8.85
C GLY A 104 0.28 -6.59 8.85
N LYS A 105 -0.97 -6.61 8.40
CA LYS A 105 -1.85 -5.42 8.44
C LYS A 105 -2.03 -4.91 9.87
N VAL A 106 -2.23 -5.81 10.84
CA VAL A 106 -2.43 -5.44 12.25
C VAL A 106 -1.17 -4.76 12.81
N ALA A 107 0.02 -5.29 12.51
CA ALA A 107 1.29 -4.71 12.93
C ALA A 107 1.53 -3.33 12.28
N SER A 108 1.23 -3.18 10.99
CA SER A 108 1.36 -1.92 10.26
C SER A 108 0.42 -0.84 10.81
N GLU A 109 -0.86 -1.18 11.01
CA GLU A 109 -1.85 -0.26 11.59
C GLU A 109 -1.51 0.13 13.03
N PHE A 110 -0.93 -0.78 13.83
CA PHE A 110 -0.45 -0.47 15.18
C PHE A 110 0.65 0.59 15.14
N THR A 111 1.68 0.38 14.34
CA THR A 111 2.78 1.35 14.16
C THR A 111 2.26 2.70 13.69
N LYS A 112 1.42 2.71 12.65
CA LYS A 112 0.81 3.92 12.11
C LYS A 112 -0.03 4.65 13.17
N GLY A 113 -0.87 3.96 13.91
CA GLY A 113 -1.71 4.55 14.97
C GLY A 113 -0.87 5.23 16.04
N LYS A 114 0.24 4.60 16.47
CA LYS A 114 1.15 5.19 17.47
C LYS A 114 1.85 6.45 16.97
N LEU A 115 2.36 6.42 15.75
CA LEU A 115 3.13 7.54 15.20
C LEU A 115 2.25 8.68 14.68
N LYS A 116 1.04 8.39 14.20
CA LYS A 116 0.09 9.40 13.70
C LYS A 116 -0.34 10.39 14.80
N ASP A 117 -0.55 9.89 16.02
CA ASP A 117 -1.00 10.68 17.16
C ASP A 117 0.17 11.25 17.98
N ALA A 118 1.42 10.98 17.55
CA ALA A 118 2.61 11.46 18.24
C ALA A 118 2.82 12.96 18.06
N THR A 119 3.08 13.66 19.16
CA THR A 119 3.50 15.08 19.17
C THR A 119 4.99 15.26 19.06
N SER A 120 5.76 14.19 19.33
CA SER A 120 7.21 14.13 19.14
C SER A 120 7.65 12.71 18.87
N ILE A 121 8.54 12.53 17.90
CA ILE A 121 9.14 11.25 17.52
C ILE A 121 10.66 11.43 17.53
N ILE A 122 11.37 10.52 18.20
CA ILE A 122 12.83 10.48 18.22
C ILE A 122 13.26 9.12 17.67
N ILE A 123 14.13 9.12 16.67
CA ILE A 123 14.87 7.93 16.27
C ILE A 123 16.22 7.90 16.98
N GLU A 124 16.62 6.70 17.41
CA GLU A 124 17.86 6.46 18.13
C GLU A 124 18.64 5.32 17.48
N SER A 125 19.95 5.51 17.28
CA SER A 125 20.84 4.44 16.84
C SER A 125 21.15 3.47 17.99
N ASP A 126 21.58 2.25 17.67
CA ASP A 126 22.00 1.27 18.70
C ASP A 126 23.31 1.68 19.42
N ASN A 127 24.12 2.45 18.73
CA ASN A 127 25.43 2.95 19.20
C ASN A 127 25.66 4.38 18.71
N GLY A 128 26.88 4.87 18.78
CA GLY A 128 27.21 6.24 18.37
C GLY A 128 27.17 6.57 16.89
N THR A 129 26.59 5.69 16.05
CA THR A 129 26.50 5.88 14.59
C THR A 129 25.19 5.35 14.01
N TRP A 130 24.75 5.89 12.87
CA TRP A 130 23.68 5.33 12.06
C TRP A 130 24.22 4.10 11.30
N ASN A 131 23.71 2.92 11.60
CA ASN A 131 24.12 1.69 10.97
C ASN A 131 23.09 1.28 9.90
N ALA A 132 23.56 1.02 8.69
CA ALA A 132 22.71 0.47 7.62
C ALA A 132 22.35 -0.99 7.93
N ASP A 133 21.19 -1.42 7.43
CA ASP A 133 20.81 -2.84 7.43
C ASP A 133 21.60 -3.63 6.35
N SER A 134 21.39 -4.93 6.28
CA SER A 134 22.10 -5.81 5.33
C SER A 134 21.84 -5.48 3.85
N THR A 135 20.78 -4.73 3.53
CA THR A 135 20.46 -4.29 2.17
C THR A 135 21.23 -3.02 1.80
N GLY A 136 21.76 -2.29 2.79
CA GLY A 136 22.45 -1.01 2.61
C GLY A 136 21.55 0.18 2.30
N GLY A 137 20.24 -0.05 2.18
CA GLY A 137 19.27 0.98 1.80
C GLY A 137 18.47 1.58 2.95
N ARG A 138 18.48 0.94 4.12
CA ARG A 138 17.73 1.37 5.31
C ARG A 138 18.66 1.46 6.51
N TYR A 139 18.29 2.26 7.51
CA TYR A 139 19.04 2.45 8.75
C TYR A 139 18.34 1.81 9.93
N LEU A 140 19.10 1.10 10.75
CA LEU A 140 18.62 0.39 11.93
C LEU A 140 18.41 1.37 13.09
N VAL A 141 17.18 1.49 13.59
CA VAL A 141 16.81 2.47 14.61
C VAL A 141 15.89 1.91 15.70
N TRP A 142 16.01 2.47 16.89
CA TRP A 142 14.97 2.47 17.90
C TRP A 142 14.07 3.67 17.66
N VAL A 143 12.75 3.47 17.72
CA VAL A 143 11.75 4.52 17.53
C VAL A 143 11.07 4.83 18.85
N TRP A 144 11.16 6.05 19.27
CA TRP A 144 10.55 6.59 20.46
C TRP A 144 9.49 7.61 20.07
N TYR A 145 8.32 7.52 20.67
CA TYR A 145 7.25 8.46 20.40
C TYR A 145 6.60 8.94 21.70
N LYS A 146 5.98 10.11 21.63
CA LYS A 146 5.26 10.73 22.72
C LYS A 146 4.03 11.44 22.19
N THR A 147 2.86 11.20 22.81
CA THR A 147 1.63 11.95 22.54
C THR A 147 1.49 13.11 23.53
N ALA A 148 0.47 13.97 23.31
CA ALA A 148 0.21 15.11 24.21
C ALA A 148 -0.15 14.70 25.66
N GLU A 149 -0.66 13.47 25.83
CA GLU A 149 -1.11 12.94 27.13
C GLU A 149 -0.01 12.20 27.89
N MET A 150 1.14 11.93 27.25
CA MET A 150 2.24 11.18 27.85
C MET A 150 3.25 12.11 28.49
N GLU A 151 3.75 11.74 29.68
CA GLU A 151 4.87 12.43 30.33
C GLU A 151 6.21 12.01 29.71
N ASP A 152 6.38 10.71 29.43
CA ASP A 152 7.61 10.09 28.94
C ASP A 152 7.45 9.55 27.52
N TYR A 153 8.56 9.40 26.80
CA TYR A 153 8.60 8.66 25.54
C TYR A 153 8.39 7.16 25.76
N ARG A 154 7.72 6.52 24.81
CA ARG A 154 7.58 5.07 24.75
C ARG A 154 8.39 4.52 23.57
N ASN A 155 8.96 3.34 23.75
CA ASN A 155 9.72 2.67 22.70
C ASN A 155 8.79 1.80 21.85
N LEU A 156 8.57 2.18 20.59
CA LEU A 156 7.66 1.49 19.67
C LEU A 156 8.14 0.08 19.31
N ASN A 157 9.46 -0.12 19.16
CA ASN A 157 10.03 -1.44 18.89
C ASN A 157 9.66 -2.44 20.00
N LEU A 158 9.79 -1.98 21.25
CA LEU A 158 9.45 -2.80 22.40
C LEU A 158 7.95 -3.05 22.54
N GLU A 159 7.11 -2.05 22.17
CA GLU A 159 5.66 -2.24 22.13
C GLU A 159 5.24 -3.28 21.09
N LEU A 160 5.87 -3.32 19.91
CA LEU A 160 5.62 -4.37 18.91
C LEU A 160 5.94 -5.77 19.46
N LEU A 161 7.04 -5.93 20.20
CA LEU A 161 7.43 -7.20 20.82
C LEU A 161 6.46 -7.62 21.93
N GLN A 162 6.19 -6.74 22.89
CA GLN A 162 5.34 -7.07 24.05
C GLN A 162 3.89 -7.36 23.67
N ASN A 163 3.40 -6.74 22.58
CA ASN A 163 2.06 -7.00 22.06
C ASN A 163 2.00 -8.17 21.08
N GLY A 164 3.11 -8.90 20.86
CA GLY A 164 3.14 -10.07 19.98
C GLY A 164 2.94 -9.74 18.50
N LEU A 165 3.20 -8.51 18.06
CA LEU A 165 3.06 -8.05 16.68
C LEU A 165 4.35 -8.20 15.87
N ALA A 166 5.43 -8.65 16.51
CA ALA A 166 6.71 -8.91 15.88
C ALA A 166 7.38 -10.14 16.49
N ILE A 167 8.17 -10.85 15.67
CA ILE A 167 9.13 -11.83 16.15
C ILE A 167 10.47 -11.17 16.44
N ALA A 168 11.32 -11.85 17.21
CA ALA A 168 12.68 -11.41 17.50
C ALA A 168 13.54 -11.35 16.23
N SER A 169 14.28 -10.26 16.06
CA SER A 169 15.31 -10.10 15.03
C SER A 169 16.60 -9.58 15.67
N ASN A 170 17.54 -10.49 15.96
CA ASN A 170 18.79 -10.20 16.70
C ASN A 170 18.57 -9.45 18.02
N SER A 171 17.41 -9.62 18.65
CA SER A 171 16.92 -8.76 19.74
C SER A 171 17.85 -8.79 20.95
N ALA A 172 18.38 -9.95 21.30
CA ALA A 172 19.27 -10.10 22.48
C ALA A 172 20.61 -9.35 22.36
N GLN A 173 21.02 -8.98 21.16
CA GLN A 173 22.35 -8.42 20.90
C GLN A 173 22.36 -6.88 20.81
N ASN A 174 21.19 -6.27 20.90
CA ASN A 174 21.02 -4.81 20.79
C ASN A 174 21.09 -4.13 22.16
N ARG A 175 21.21 -2.82 22.17
CA ARG A 175 21.27 -1.95 23.38
C ARG A 175 20.24 -2.32 24.44
N TYR A 176 18.99 -2.60 24.03
CA TYR A 176 17.88 -2.92 24.91
C TYR A 176 17.53 -4.44 24.89
N GLY A 177 18.50 -5.29 24.57
CA GLY A 177 18.26 -6.71 24.31
C GLY A 177 17.64 -7.45 25.48
N GLU A 178 18.05 -7.18 26.72
CA GLU A 178 17.51 -7.86 27.90
C GLU A 178 16.02 -7.63 28.06
N ILE A 179 15.54 -6.38 27.95
CA ILE A 179 14.13 -6.07 28.10
C ILE A 179 13.32 -6.54 26.88
N CYS A 180 13.89 -6.51 25.68
CA CYS A 180 13.28 -7.08 24.48
C CYS A 180 13.01 -8.57 24.64
N MET A 181 13.96 -9.34 25.19
CA MET A 181 13.76 -10.78 25.41
C MET A 181 12.66 -11.05 26.44
N LYS A 182 12.56 -10.27 27.52
CA LYS A 182 11.47 -10.38 28.49
C LYS A 182 10.09 -10.11 27.84
N ALA A 183 10.00 -9.08 27.00
CA ALA A 183 8.79 -8.73 26.27
C ALA A 183 8.35 -9.84 25.31
N ILE A 184 9.30 -10.42 24.57
CA ILE A 184 9.04 -11.56 23.67
C ILE A 184 8.56 -12.79 24.42
N ASP A 185 9.19 -13.13 25.53
CA ASP A 185 8.86 -14.31 26.33
C ASP A 185 7.45 -14.15 26.94
N GLN A 186 7.07 -12.96 27.38
CA GLN A 186 5.72 -12.63 27.82
C GLN A 186 4.71 -12.81 26.67
N ALA A 187 4.96 -12.21 25.51
CA ALA A 187 4.06 -12.31 24.35
C ALA A 187 3.84 -13.76 23.89
N LYS A 188 4.90 -14.61 23.97
CA LYS A 188 4.81 -16.04 23.71
C LYS A 188 3.97 -16.77 24.76
N ALA A 189 4.19 -16.47 26.05
CA ALA A 189 3.44 -17.09 27.14
C ALA A 189 1.95 -16.76 27.07
N GLU A 190 1.63 -15.52 26.70
CA GLU A 190 0.27 -15.01 26.50
C GLU A 190 -0.31 -15.41 25.12
N LYS A 191 0.48 -15.98 24.23
CA LYS A 191 0.09 -16.42 22.87
C LYS A 191 -0.55 -15.30 22.06
N LEU A 192 0.10 -14.13 22.04
CA LEU A 192 -0.41 -12.96 21.32
C LEU A 192 -0.06 -13.03 19.82
N TYR A 193 -0.98 -12.69 18.95
CA TYR A 193 -0.88 -12.54 17.50
C TYR A 193 0.09 -13.51 16.81
N VAL A 194 1.32 -13.09 16.46
CA VAL A 194 2.31 -13.93 15.76
C VAL A 194 2.78 -15.15 16.59
N HIS A 195 2.55 -15.13 17.88
CA HIS A 195 2.85 -16.23 18.82
C HIS A 195 1.64 -17.10 19.12
N SER A 196 0.47 -16.81 18.53
CA SER A 196 -0.76 -17.58 18.72
C SER A 196 -0.95 -18.65 17.64
N THR A 197 -1.89 -19.54 17.87
CA THR A 197 -2.41 -20.47 16.86
C THR A 197 -3.72 -19.96 16.24
N ALA A 198 -4.19 -18.78 16.66
CA ALA A 198 -5.36 -18.15 16.08
C ALA A 198 -5.08 -17.68 14.65
N GLN A 199 -6.08 -17.81 13.80
CA GLN A 199 -6.02 -17.23 12.46
C GLN A 199 -6.27 -15.74 12.52
N ASP A 200 -5.54 -14.97 11.72
CA ASP A 200 -5.80 -13.56 11.49
C ASP A 200 -7.12 -13.40 10.71
N PRO A 201 -8.15 -12.76 11.28
CA PRO A 201 -9.43 -12.60 10.61
C PRO A 201 -9.35 -11.66 9.39
N GLY A 202 -8.31 -10.83 9.30
CA GLY A 202 -8.05 -9.94 8.18
C GLY A 202 -7.23 -10.56 7.04
N PHE A 203 -6.79 -11.83 7.18
CA PHE A 203 -5.96 -12.50 6.18
C PHE A 203 -6.74 -13.60 5.45
N HIS A 204 -6.62 -13.62 4.12
CA HIS A 204 -7.28 -14.62 3.29
C HIS A 204 -6.44 -15.92 3.21
N TYR A 205 -6.88 -16.96 3.94
CA TYR A 205 -6.21 -18.30 3.97
C TYR A 205 -6.65 -19.24 2.85
N GLY A 206 -7.71 -18.88 2.10
CA GLY A 206 -8.32 -19.72 1.07
C GLY A 206 -7.57 -19.72 -0.26
N ALA A 207 -8.14 -20.46 -1.21
CA ALA A 207 -7.76 -20.32 -2.62
C ALA A 207 -8.11 -18.91 -3.11
N ALA A 208 -7.36 -18.44 -4.13
CA ALA A 208 -7.68 -17.17 -4.75
C ALA A 208 -9.11 -17.17 -5.33
N GLU A 209 -9.81 -16.07 -5.18
CA GLU A 209 -11.13 -15.85 -5.77
C GLU A 209 -10.94 -15.50 -7.25
N GLU A 210 -11.52 -16.33 -8.15
CA GLU A 210 -11.47 -16.07 -9.59
C GLU A 210 -12.40 -14.91 -9.92
N ILE A 211 -11.86 -13.87 -10.54
CA ILE A 211 -12.59 -12.62 -10.78
C ILE A 211 -12.21 -12.01 -12.13
N THR A 212 -13.11 -11.30 -12.76
CA THR A 212 -12.79 -10.50 -13.95
C THR A 212 -12.20 -9.14 -13.57
N LEU A 213 -11.38 -8.55 -14.46
CA LEU A 213 -10.87 -7.18 -14.23
C LEU A 213 -12.02 -6.14 -14.17
N LYS A 214 -13.12 -6.35 -14.88
CA LYS A 214 -14.34 -5.52 -14.80
C LYS A 214 -14.93 -5.53 -13.40
N GLU A 215 -15.13 -6.70 -12.84
CA GLU A 215 -15.67 -6.90 -11.50
C GLU A 215 -14.72 -6.38 -10.41
N LEU A 216 -13.43 -6.71 -10.53
CA LEU A 216 -12.41 -6.22 -9.62
C LEU A 216 -12.36 -4.68 -9.59
N ARG A 217 -12.31 -4.03 -10.75
CA ARG A 217 -12.25 -2.55 -10.83
C ARG A 217 -13.51 -1.90 -10.27
N ALA A 218 -14.68 -2.44 -10.57
CA ALA A 218 -15.96 -1.90 -10.10
C ALA A 218 -16.17 -2.02 -8.58
N ASN A 219 -15.49 -2.97 -7.92
CA ASN A 219 -15.66 -3.26 -6.49
C ASN A 219 -14.34 -3.32 -5.72
N ILE A 220 -13.27 -2.71 -6.21
CA ILE A 220 -11.91 -2.94 -5.71
C ILE A 220 -11.76 -2.76 -4.19
N THR A 221 -12.46 -1.78 -3.62
CA THR A 221 -12.45 -1.53 -2.17
C THR A 221 -13.07 -2.65 -1.34
N SER A 222 -13.98 -3.44 -1.92
CA SER A 222 -14.63 -4.57 -1.24
C SER A 222 -13.72 -5.80 -1.19
N TYR A 223 -12.67 -5.83 -2.01
CA TYR A 223 -11.69 -6.92 -2.07
C TYR A 223 -10.45 -6.67 -1.22
N GLU A 224 -10.40 -5.61 -0.43
CA GLU A 224 -9.24 -5.33 0.42
C GLU A 224 -8.86 -6.54 1.27
N GLY A 225 -7.59 -6.96 1.18
CA GLY A 225 -7.06 -8.15 1.87
C GLY A 225 -7.46 -9.49 1.23
N THR A 226 -8.37 -9.50 0.23
CA THR A 226 -8.78 -10.72 -0.45
C THR A 226 -7.74 -11.14 -1.47
N LYS A 227 -7.44 -12.43 -1.50
CA LYS A 227 -6.60 -13.04 -2.53
C LYS A 227 -7.44 -13.30 -3.77
N VAL A 228 -7.10 -12.67 -4.87
CA VAL A 228 -7.80 -12.75 -6.14
C VAL A 228 -6.93 -13.37 -7.23
N ALA A 229 -7.58 -13.92 -8.25
CA ALA A 229 -6.94 -14.41 -9.46
C ALA A 229 -7.69 -13.91 -10.70
N PHE A 230 -6.97 -13.36 -11.67
CA PHE A 230 -7.53 -12.83 -12.91
C PHE A 230 -6.52 -12.92 -14.04
N GLU A 231 -6.99 -12.80 -15.26
CA GLU A 231 -6.17 -12.72 -16.46
C GLU A 231 -6.30 -11.36 -17.13
N GLY A 232 -5.25 -10.96 -17.84
CA GLY A 232 -5.25 -9.77 -18.68
C GLY A 232 -3.93 -9.56 -19.40
N VAL A 233 -3.88 -8.55 -20.26
CA VAL A 233 -2.72 -8.17 -21.05
C VAL A 233 -1.91 -7.11 -20.32
N ILE A 234 -0.60 -7.27 -20.24
CA ILE A 234 0.30 -6.25 -19.67
C ILE A 234 0.37 -5.07 -20.65
N ALA A 235 -0.21 -3.95 -20.22
CA ALA A 235 -0.31 -2.71 -20.99
C ALA A 235 0.84 -1.73 -20.70
N ALA A 236 1.44 -1.82 -19.51
CA ALA A 236 2.56 -0.98 -19.09
C ALA A 236 3.38 -1.64 -18.00
N ILE A 237 4.63 -1.18 -17.84
CA ILE A 237 5.54 -1.56 -16.76
C ILE A 237 6.19 -0.27 -16.28
N TYR A 238 6.00 0.06 -15.01
CA TYR A 238 6.53 1.28 -14.44
C TYR A 238 6.66 1.16 -12.91
N ASP A 239 7.77 1.63 -12.35
CA ASP A 239 8.02 1.80 -10.91
C ASP A 239 7.67 0.57 -10.04
N GLY A 240 8.26 -0.59 -10.41
CA GLY A 240 8.05 -1.84 -9.67
C GLY A 240 6.67 -2.47 -9.82
N SER A 241 5.83 -1.91 -10.67
CA SER A 241 4.49 -2.41 -11.02
C SER A 241 4.37 -2.69 -12.51
N PHE A 242 3.47 -3.60 -12.84
CA PHE A 242 2.96 -3.73 -14.20
C PHE A 242 1.44 -3.57 -14.19
N TYR A 243 0.93 -3.00 -15.27
CA TYR A 243 -0.48 -2.67 -15.43
C TYR A 243 -1.12 -3.71 -16.33
N VAL A 244 -2.15 -4.38 -15.82
CA VAL A 244 -2.85 -5.46 -16.52
C VAL A 244 -4.23 -4.98 -16.90
N GLU A 245 -4.60 -5.14 -18.17
CA GLU A 245 -5.90 -4.73 -18.68
C GLU A 245 -6.60 -5.82 -19.46
N GLU A 246 -7.93 -5.75 -19.51
CA GLU A 246 -8.80 -6.53 -20.38
C GLU A 246 -9.83 -5.60 -21.01
N TYR A 247 -10.02 -5.73 -22.33
CA TYR A 247 -11.06 -4.99 -23.05
C TYR A 247 -12.39 -5.73 -22.97
N ASP A 248 -13.42 -5.04 -22.55
CA ASP A 248 -14.79 -5.53 -22.45
C ASP A 248 -15.61 -4.98 -23.62
N GLU A 249 -16.11 -5.87 -24.50
CA GLU A 249 -16.87 -5.48 -25.69
C GLU A 249 -18.27 -4.93 -25.35
N GLU A 250 -18.87 -5.37 -24.24
CA GLU A 250 -20.22 -4.97 -23.83
C GLU A 250 -20.25 -3.48 -23.43
N THR A 251 -19.31 -3.05 -22.61
CA THR A 251 -19.20 -1.65 -22.18
C THR A 251 -18.38 -0.80 -23.13
N GLY A 252 -17.58 -1.43 -24.01
CA GLY A 252 -16.64 -0.78 -24.91
C GLY A 252 -15.47 -0.12 -24.19
N MET A 253 -15.11 -0.61 -22.99
CA MET A 253 -14.05 -0.11 -22.13
C MET A 253 -12.96 -1.15 -21.87
N SER A 254 -11.77 -0.70 -21.51
CA SER A 254 -10.79 -1.53 -20.83
C SER A 254 -10.93 -1.35 -19.32
N TYR A 255 -10.76 -2.45 -18.59
CA TYR A 255 -10.68 -2.47 -17.13
C TYR A 255 -9.29 -2.96 -16.74
N GLY A 256 -8.67 -2.31 -15.76
CA GLY A 256 -7.29 -2.62 -15.41
C GLY A 256 -7.02 -2.51 -13.92
N VAL A 257 -5.86 -3.02 -13.53
CA VAL A 257 -5.31 -2.89 -12.19
C VAL A 257 -3.79 -2.93 -12.25
N SER A 258 -3.13 -2.18 -11.38
CA SER A 258 -1.69 -2.29 -11.18
C SER A 258 -1.36 -3.51 -10.32
N ALA A 259 -0.33 -4.26 -10.72
CA ALA A 259 0.20 -5.40 -9.99
C ALA A 259 1.65 -5.11 -9.55
N TYR A 260 1.87 -4.98 -8.23
CA TYR A 260 3.16 -4.68 -7.65
C TYR A 260 4.00 -5.94 -7.47
N TYR A 261 5.23 -5.97 -7.99
CA TYR A 261 6.06 -7.17 -8.02
C TYR A 261 7.48 -7.01 -7.46
N GLU A 262 7.90 -5.80 -7.14
CA GLU A 262 9.31 -5.50 -6.82
C GLU A 262 9.76 -6.09 -5.48
N THR A 263 8.86 -6.28 -4.53
CA THR A 263 9.19 -6.91 -3.25
C THR A 263 8.76 -8.37 -3.20
N GLY A 264 9.72 -9.25 -3.30
CA GLY A 264 9.70 -10.65 -2.87
C GLY A 264 8.81 -11.59 -3.67
N GLY A 265 9.15 -12.85 -3.73
CA GLY A 265 8.30 -13.93 -4.21
C GLY A 265 8.45 -14.31 -5.69
N LEU A 266 8.83 -13.40 -6.59
CA LEU A 266 9.03 -13.72 -8.00
C LEU A 266 10.51 -14.01 -8.31
N PRO A 267 10.87 -15.26 -8.65
CA PRO A 267 12.20 -15.59 -9.14
C PRO A 267 12.40 -15.07 -10.57
N GLY A 268 13.66 -14.97 -11.01
CA GLY A 268 14.03 -14.44 -12.32
C GLY A 268 13.25 -15.00 -13.50
N LYS A 269 12.88 -16.30 -13.46
CA LYS A 269 12.04 -16.90 -14.51
C LYS A 269 10.65 -16.26 -14.59
N ALA A 270 10.02 -15.93 -13.48
CA ALA A 270 8.72 -15.29 -13.48
C ALA A 270 8.80 -13.82 -13.91
N LEU A 271 9.92 -13.14 -13.63
CA LEU A 271 10.18 -11.79 -14.11
C LEU A 271 10.22 -11.71 -15.65
N GLU A 272 10.64 -12.80 -16.32
CA GLU A 272 10.61 -12.89 -17.80
C GLU A 272 9.19 -12.83 -18.38
N PHE A 273 8.15 -13.12 -17.57
CA PHE A 273 6.75 -13.03 -17.97
C PHE A 273 6.24 -11.58 -17.99
N ILE A 274 6.91 -10.68 -17.28
CA ILE A 274 6.54 -9.26 -17.20
C ILE A 274 7.09 -8.53 -18.43
N GLN A 275 6.35 -8.62 -19.53
CA GLN A 275 6.66 -7.95 -20.80
C GLN A 275 5.39 -7.37 -21.41
N LEU A 276 5.52 -6.22 -22.05
CA LEU A 276 4.40 -5.58 -22.78
C LEU A 276 3.79 -6.56 -23.78
N GLY A 277 2.47 -6.64 -23.79
CA GLY A 277 1.71 -7.52 -24.68
C GLY A 277 1.70 -9.00 -24.27
N ASN A 278 2.28 -9.37 -23.13
CA ASN A 278 2.03 -10.68 -22.56
C ASN A 278 0.67 -10.72 -21.88
N ARG A 279 -0.12 -11.77 -22.16
CA ARG A 279 -1.29 -12.13 -21.37
C ARG A 279 -0.80 -12.97 -20.20
N VAL A 280 -1.14 -12.56 -19.01
CA VAL A 280 -0.71 -13.20 -17.76
C VAL A 280 -1.92 -13.54 -16.88
N ARG A 281 -1.78 -14.57 -16.07
CA ARG A 281 -2.65 -14.84 -14.94
C ARG A 281 -1.97 -14.34 -13.68
N VAL A 282 -2.59 -13.36 -13.05
CA VAL A 282 -2.13 -12.74 -11.81
C VAL A 282 -2.85 -13.38 -10.64
N VAL A 283 -2.10 -13.75 -9.61
CA VAL A 283 -2.64 -14.20 -8.33
C VAL A 283 -1.96 -13.40 -7.22
N GLY A 284 -2.74 -12.68 -6.45
CA GLY A 284 -2.22 -11.82 -5.39
C GLY A 284 -3.32 -11.25 -4.51
N SER A 285 -2.97 -10.48 -3.50
CA SER A 285 -3.93 -9.85 -2.60
C SER A 285 -4.19 -8.40 -3.01
N VAL A 286 -5.45 -7.99 -2.95
CA VAL A 286 -5.84 -6.58 -3.17
C VAL A 286 -5.41 -5.77 -1.97
N THR A 287 -4.64 -4.71 -2.20
CA THR A 287 -4.10 -3.84 -1.15
C THR A 287 -4.28 -2.38 -1.51
N TYR A 288 -4.50 -1.54 -0.50
CA TYR A 288 -4.46 -0.11 -0.66
C TYR A 288 -3.09 0.43 -0.24
N PHE A 289 -2.38 1.05 -1.16
CA PHE A 289 -1.12 1.72 -0.91
C PHE A 289 -1.39 3.20 -0.61
N GLU A 290 -1.45 3.54 0.68
CA GLU A 290 -1.87 4.87 1.16
C GLU A 290 -0.99 6.00 0.64
N ALA A 291 0.33 5.80 0.58
CA ALA A 291 1.27 6.82 0.14
C ALA A 291 1.09 7.24 -1.32
N GLY A 292 0.60 6.33 -2.16
CA GLY A 292 0.28 6.60 -3.56
C GLY A 292 -1.20 6.88 -3.81
N ASP A 293 -2.06 6.74 -2.79
CA ASP A 293 -3.54 6.76 -2.93
C ASP A 293 -4.03 5.81 -4.03
N ILE A 294 -3.45 4.59 -4.09
CA ILE A 294 -3.75 3.62 -5.13
C ILE A 294 -4.18 2.26 -4.57
N TRP A 295 -5.12 1.63 -5.25
CA TRP A 295 -5.45 0.23 -5.10
C TRP A 295 -4.63 -0.60 -6.07
N GLN A 296 -3.99 -1.64 -5.56
CA GLN A 296 -3.13 -2.52 -6.35
C GLN A 296 -3.28 -3.97 -5.95
N VAL A 297 -2.77 -4.89 -6.74
CA VAL A 297 -2.61 -6.29 -6.37
C VAL A 297 -1.15 -6.54 -6.07
N SER A 298 -0.86 -7.11 -4.90
CA SER A 298 0.49 -7.40 -4.45
C SER A 298 0.60 -8.82 -3.89
N GLY A 299 1.80 -9.21 -3.42
CA GLY A 299 2.01 -10.56 -2.89
C GLY A 299 2.07 -11.64 -3.98
N LEU A 300 2.48 -11.27 -5.18
CA LEU A 300 2.64 -12.20 -6.29
C LEU A 300 3.72 -13.23 -5.97
N THR A 301 3.45 -14.49 -6.30
CA THR A 301 4.38 -15.59 -6.04
C THR A 301 4.55 -16.49 -7.26
N TYR A 302 5.71 -17.17 -7.31
CA TYR A 302 5.97 -18.22 -8.27
C TYR A 302 6.89 -19.28 -7.65
N SER A 303 6.45 -20.53 -7.62
CA SER A 303 7.25 -21.64 -7.12
C SER A 303 7.92 -22.40 -8.26
N LEU A 304 9.26 -22.31 -8.34
CA LEU A 304 10.05 -23.10 -9.30
C LEU A 304 9.90 -24.62 -9.07
N MET A 305 9.65 -25.05 -7.82
CA MET A 305 9.46 -26.46 -7.44
C MET A 305 8.05 -26.97 -7.74
N LYS A 306 7.09 -26.07 -7.92
CA LYS A 306 5.69 -26.37 -8.22
C LYS A 306 5.18 -25.41 -9.31
N PRO A 307 5.67 -25.53 -10.54
CA PRO A 307 5.33 -24.59 -11.61
C PRO A 307 3.85 -24.59 -11.99
N ASP A 308 3.15 -25.71 -11.74
CA ASP A 308 1.71 -25.86 -12.01
C ASP A 308 0.82 -25.51 -10.80
N ASP A 309 1.40 -24.91 -9.74
CA ASP A 309 0.60 -24.47 -8.59
C ASP A 309 -0.35 -23.34 -9.02
N PRO A 310 -1.68 -23.47 -8.76
CA PRO A 310 -2.65 -22.47 -9.18
C PRO A 310 -2.49 -21.09 -8.51
N SER A 311 -1.69 -21.00 -7.46
CA SER A 311 -1.34 -19.73 -6.81
C SER A 311 -0.18 -18.99 -7.48
N ASN A 312 0.44 -19.56 -8.50
CA ASN A 312 1.53 -18.91 -9.21
C ASN A 312 1.03 -17.78 -10.13
N PHE A 313 1.83 -16.71 -10.20
CA PHE A 313 1.83 -15.79 -11.33
C PHE A 313 2.35 -16.52 -12.57
N THR A 314 1.59 -16.55 -13.68
CA THR A 314 1.93 -17.34 -14.87
C THR A 314 1.73 -16.59 -16.17
N LEU A 315 2.54 -16.95 -17.17
CA LEU A 315 2.36 -16.52 -18.55
C LEU A 315 1.27 -17.40 -19.20
N VAL A 316 0.24 -16.77 -19.76
CA VAL A 316 -0.85 -17.43 -20.49
C VAL A 316 -0.53 -17.48 -22.00
N SER A 317 -0.21 -16.34 -22.60
CA SER A 317 0.14 -16.23 -24.02
C SER A 317 0.92 -14.93 -24.30
N GLN A 318 1.48 -14.81 -25.49
CA GLN A 318 2.32 -13.67 -25.90
C GLN A 318 1.80 -13.03 -27.19
N GLY A 319 2.32 -11.84 -27.52
CA GLY A 319 2.06 -11.17 -28.80
C GLY A 319 0.74 -10.40 -28.87
N HIS A 320 0.15 -10.08 -27.71
CA HIS A 320 -1.01 -9.21 -27.64
C HIS A 320 -0.58 -7.74 -27.75
N THR A 321 -1.52 -6.89 -28.13
CA THR A 321 -1.30 -5.44 -28.16
C THR A 321 -2.23 -4.81 -27.13
N PRO A 322 -1.72 -3.91 -26.25
CA PRO A 322 -2.57 -3.12 -25.37
C PRO A 322 -3.63 -2.35 -26.17
N ALA A 323 -4.80 -2.19 -25.58
CA ALA A 323 -5.96 -1.68 -26.30
C ALA A 323 -5.78 -0.23 -26.79
N TYR A 324 -5.07 0.60 -26.04
CA TYR A 324 -4.93 2.04 -26.30
C TYR A 324 -6.23 2.66 -26.82
N LYS A 325 -7.31 2.47 -26.05
CA LYS A 325 -8.64 2.93 -26.44
C LYS A 325 -8.61 4.42 -26.76
N LEU A 326 -8.91 4.74 -28.03
CA LEU A 326 -9.05 6.15 -28.44
C LEU A 326 -10.29 6.73 -27.76
N THR A 327 -10.07 7.76 -26.95
CA THR A 327 -11.10 8.41 -26.13
C THR A 327 -11.01 9.91 -26.32
N THR A 328 -12.14 10.59 -26.37
CA THR A 328 -12.14 12.07 -26.37
C THR A 328 -11.91 12.59 -24.94
N PRO A 329 -11.25 13.76 -24.78
CA PRO A 329 -11.12 14.41 -23.46
C PRO A 329 -12.48 14.63 -22.77
N THR A 330 -13.52 14.93 -23.55
CA THR A 330 -14.87 15.11 -23.01
C THR A 330 -15.42 13.80 -22.44
N ASP A 331 -15.36 12.70 -23.19
CA ASP A 331 -15.83 11.40 -22.69
C ASP A 331 -15.03 10.98 -21.45
N PHE A 332 -13.73 11.13 -21.47
CA PHE A 332 -12.87 10.81 -20.34
C PHE A 332 -13.28 11.53 -19.05
N MET A 333 -13.58 12.82 -19.14
CA MET A 333 -13.86 13.66 -17.97
C MET A 333 -15.31 13.70 -17.55
N THR A 334 -16.27 13.38 -18.44
CA THR A 334 -17.71 13.63 -18.16
C THR A 334 -18.62 12.44 -18.38
N LYS A 335 -18.18 11.42 -19.14
CA LYS A 335 -19.01 10.26 -19.45
C LYS A 335 -19.22 9.39 -18.20
N LYS A 336 -20.45 8.93 -18.04
CA LYS A 336 -20.81 7.95 -17.01
C LYS A 336 -21.00 6.58 -17.67
N ILE A 337 -20.61 5.54 -16.95
CA ILE A 337 -20.74 4.15 -17.41
C ILE A 337 -21.49 3.36 -16.35
N ASP A 338 -22.52 2.66 -16.79
CA ASP A 338 -23.27 1.73 -15.96
C ASP A 338 -22.60 0.35 -16.03
N VAL A 339 -22.30 -0.21 -14.87
CA VAL A 339 -21.72 -1.55 -14.73
C VAL A 339 -22.64 -2.40 -13.87
N THR A 340 -23.02 -3.56 -14.39
CA THR A 340 -23.71 -4.57 -13.59
C THR A 340 -22.71 -5.26 -12.68
N ILE A 341 -22.93 -5.17 -11.38
CA ILE A 341 -22.12 -5.79 -10.33
C ILE A 341 -22.93 -6.96 -9.77
N VAL A 342 -22.29 -8.13 -9.74
CA VAL A 342 -22.86 -9.31 -9.09
C VAL A 342 -22.23 -9.43 -7.70
N SER A 343 -23.04 -9.48 -6.67
CA SER A 343 -22.61 -9.67 -5.30
C SER A 343 -23.45 -10.76 -4.63
N LYS A 344 -22.94 -11.37 -3.55
CA LYS A 344 -23.73 -12.31 -2.74
C LYS A 344 -24.36 -11.59 -1.56
N ASN A 345 -25.66 -11.81 -1.35
CA ASN A 345 -26.34 -11.32 -0.16
C ASN A 345 -25.96 -12.15 1.09
N GLU A 346 -26.49 -11.78 2.25
CA GLU A 346 -26.25 -12.49 3.53
C GLU A 346 -26.70 -13.98 3.49
N SER A 347 -27.56 -14.37 2.56
CA SER A 347 -28.03 -15.74 2.36
C SER A 347 -27.17 -16.52 1.35
N GLY A 348 -26.14 -15.88 0.75
CA GLY A 348 -25.27 -16.47 -0.26
C GLY A 348 -25.88 -16.48 -1.68
N GLU A 349 -27.02 -15.83 -1.91
CA GLU A 349 -27.65 -15.71 -3.22
C GLU A 349 -27.03 -14.57 -4.01
N GLU A 350 -26.81 -14.79 -5.31
CA GLU A 350 -26.32 -13.76 -6.22
C GLU A 350 -27.37 -12.66 -6.41
N VAL A 351 -26.93 -11.41 -6.23
CA VAL A 351 -27.75 -10.21 -6.44
C VAL A 351 -27.03 -9.32 -7.44
N GLU A 352 -27.72 -8.95 -8.50
CA GLU A 352 -27.23 -8.00 -9.49
C GLU A 352 -27.62 -6.57 -9.07
N GLU A 353 -26.65 -5.66 -9.12
CA GLU A 353 -26.82 -4.23 -8.88
C GLU A 353 -26.17 -3.46 -10.03
N ILE A 354 -26.88 -2.48 -10.60
CA ILE A 354 -26.29 -1.57 -11.58
C ILE A 354 -25.74 -0.36 -10.84
N LYS A 355 -24.44 -0.14 -10.97
CA LYS A 355 -23.76 1.06 -10.44
C LYS A 355 -23.24 1.93 -11.55
N THR A 356 -23.39 3.23 -11.40
CA THR A 356 -22.91 4.23 -12.35
C THR A 356 -21.60 4.81 -11.88
N PHE A 357 -20.59 4.76 -12.73
CA PHE A 357 -19.23 5.26 -12.46
C PHE A 357 -18.81 6.35 -13.44
N ASP A 358 -17.85 7.17 -13.03
CA ASP A 358 -17.12 8.02 -13.94
C ASP A 358 -16.24 7.18 -14.87
N TYR A 359 -16.19 7.52 -16.16
CA TYR A 359 -15.34 6.84 -17.15
C TYR A 359 -13.88 6.76 -16.67
N ALA A 360 -13.29 7.89 -16.23
CA ALA A 360 -11.91 7.94 -15.79
C ALA A 360 -11.62 7.03 -14.59
N ALA A 361 -12.60 6.86 -13.68
CA ALA A 361 -12.45 5.98 -12.52
C ALA A 361 -12.39 4.50 -12.91
N LEU A 362 -13.22 4.08 -13.88
CA LEU A 362 -13.19 2.71 -14.40
C LEU A 362 -11.98 2.43 -15.28
N ALA A 363 -11.54 3.44 -16.04
CA ALA A 363 -10.39 3.32 -16.94
C ALA A 363 -9.03 3.43 -16.21
N LEU A 364 -9.01 3.68 -14.90
CA LEU A 364 -7.77 3.77 -14.12
C LEU A 364 -6.93 2.49 -14.30
N ASP A 365 -5.61 2.65 -14.45
CA ASP A 365 -4.65 1.59 -14.72
C ASP A 365 -4.76 0.93 -16.12
N THR A 366 -5.52 1.50 -17.05
CA THR A 366 -5.63 0.99 -18.43
C THR A 366 -4.92 1.87 -19.44
N SER A 367 -4.58 1.29 -20.59
CA SER A 367 -4.01 2.01 -21.72
C SER A 367 -5.07 2.86 -22.42
N ILE A 368 -4.68 4.10 -22.78
CA ILE A 368 -5.55 5.07 -23.43
C ILE A 368 -4.80 5.85 -24.49
N ALA A 369 -5.53 6.32 -25.52
CA ALA A 369 -5.05 7.28 -26.50
C ALA A 369 -5.97 8.49 -26.56
N MET A 370 -5.39 9.67 -26.69
CA MET A 370 -6.13 10.93 -26.90
C MET A 370 -5.46 11.79 -27.97
N ASN A 371 -6.27 12.44 -28.77
CA ASN A 371 -5.82 13.30 -29.85
C ASN A 371 -6.27 14.74 -29.66
N GLY A 372 -5.46 15.69 -30.18
CA GLY A 372 -5.84 17.09 -30.28
C GLY A 372 -5.91 17.81 -28.95
N LEU A 373 -4.89 17.60 -28.10
CA LEU A 373 -4.75 18.30 -26.83
C LEU A 373 -3.88 19.55 -27.02
N ASP A 374 -4.42 20.72 -26.75
CA ASP A 374 -3.67 21.96 -26.78
C ASP A 374 -2.93 22.18 -25.47
N VAL A 375 -1.61 22.32 -25.51
CA VAL A 375 -0.77 22.51 -24.32
C VAL A 375 -0.73 23.99 -23.95
N ASP A 376 -1.49 24.37 -22.93
CA ASP A 376 -1.61 25.79 -22.49
C ASP A 376 -0.56 26.17 -21.47
N ASP A 377 -0.14 25.22 -20.62
CA ASP A 377 0.83 25.45 -19.55
C ASP A 377 1.65 24.17 -19.30
N SER A 378 2.78 24.32 -18.67
CA SER A 378 3.67 23.21 -18.36
C SER A 378 4.47 23.49 -17.10
N ARG A 379 4.87 22.43 -16.39
CA ARG A 379 5.67 22.51 -15.19
C ARG A 379 6.76 21.44 -15.18
N THR A 380 7.95 21.82 -14.76
CA THR A 380 9.01 20.89 -14.36
C THR A 380 9.23 21.03 -12.86
N ASN A 381 9.19 19.93 -12.12
CA ASN A 381 9.46 19.92 -10.68
C ASN A 381 10.98 19.85 -10.38
N ASN A 382 11.34 19.84 -9.10
CA ASN A 382 12.75 19.79 -8.66
C ASN A 382 13.47 18.49 -9.06
N ASN A 383 12.73 17.43 -9.34
CA ASN A 383 13.27 16.13 -9.78
C ASN A 383 13.44 16.05 -11.30
N GLY A 384 13.08 17.11 -12.03
CA GLY A 384 13.10 17.15 -13.50
C GLY A 384 11.88 16.50 -14.16
N GLU A 385 10.86 16.13 -13.39
CA GLU A 385 9.64 15.54 -13.92
C GLU A 385 8.74 16.60 -14.55
N VAL A 386 8.23 16.29 -15.74
CA VAL A 386 7.43 17.20 -16.57
C VAL A 386 5.95 16.86 -16.48
N THR A 387 5.15 17.90 -16.27
CA THR A 387 3.69 17.85 -16.35
C THR A 387 3.21 18.88 -17.37
N LEU A 388 2.34 18.47 -18.31
CA LEU A 388 1.68 19.34 -19.27
C LEU A 388 0.23 19.55 -18.84
N TYR A 389 -0.23 20.78 -18.89
CA TYR A 389 -1.63 21.14 -18.66
C TYR A 389 -2.26 21.46 -20.01
N CYS A 390 -3.19 20.61 -20.40
CA CYS A 390 -3.78 20.64 -21.73
C CYS A 390 -5.24 21.04 -21.68
N THR A 391 -5.73 21.64 -22.77
CA THR A 391 -7.15 21.86 -23.02
C THR A 391 -7.61 21.17 -24.29
N SER A 392 -8.91 20.88 -24.34
CA SER A 392 -9.62 20.48 -25.55
C SER A 392 -11.05 21.04 -25.42
N GLY A 393 -11.30 22.14 -26.11
CA GLY A 393 -12.52 22.93 -25.89
C GLY A 393 -12.58 23.50 -24.45
N SER A 394 -13.59 23.14 -23.68
CA SER A 394 -13.73 23.55 -22.27
C SER A 394 -13.11 22.57 -21.27
N ILE A 395 -12.64 21.41 -21.73
CA ILE A 395 -12.08 20.36 -20.88
C ILE A 395 -10.62 20.65 -20.58
N LYS A 396 -10.25 20.53 -19.32
CA LYS A 396 -8.85 20.61 -18.85
C LYS A 396 -8.38 19.22 -18.45
N LEU A 397 -7.19 18.84 -18.89
CA LEU A 397 -6.57 17.54 -18.63
C LEU A 397 -5.10 17.71 -18.30
N GLN A 398 -4.59 16.87 -17.43
CA GLN A 398 -3.18 16.79 -17.07
C GLN A 398 -2.53 15.59 -17.76
N ILE A 399 -1.39 15.85 -18.40
CA ILE A 399 -0.53 14.82 -19.00
C ILE A 399 0.78 14.79 -18.21
N PHE A 400 1.09 13.68 -17.58
CA PHE A 400 2.29 13.50 -16.79
C PHE A 400 3.33 12.70 -17.59
N LEU A 401 4.49 13.31 -17.82
CA LEU A 401 5.60 12.66 -18.56
C LEU A 401 6.64 12.07 -17.61
N GLY A 402 6.64 12.49 -16.33
CA GLY A 402 7.72 12.13 -15.41
C GLY A 402 9.08 12.68 -15.87
N LEU A 403 10.15 12.01 -15.44
CA LEU A 403 11.50 12.23 -15.96
C LEU A 403 11.66 11.41 -17.24
N MET A 404 11.49 12.06 -18.39
CA MET A 404 11.51 11.42 -19.71
C MET A 404 12.75 11.86 -20.53
N TYR A 405 13.21 10.98 -21.39
CA TYR A 405 14.32 11.25 -22.31
C TYR A 405 13.85 11.04 -23.75
N ASP A 406 14.37 11.88 -24.66
CA ASP A 406 14.17 11.73 -26.11
C ASP A 406 15.00 10.57 -26.66
N ASP A 407 14.83 10.25 -27.94
CA ASP A 407 15.59 9.18 -28.64
C ASP A 407 17.11 9.42 -28.70
N ALA A 408 17.55 10.65 -28.48
CA ALA A 408 18.95 11.03 -28.42
C ALA A 408 19.53 10.99 -26.99
N GLY A 409 18.69 10.69 -25.98
CA GLY A 409 19.07 10.61 -24.58
C GLY A 409 19.10 11.96 -23.85
N ASN A 410 18.50 13.01 -24.42
CA ASN A 410 18.36 14.29 -23.75
C ASN A 410 17.10 14.30 -22.89
N ALA A 411 17.17 14.93 -21.71
CA ALA A 411 15.98 15.14 -20.87
C ALA A 411 14.96 16.03 -21.60
N VAL A 412 13.74 15.53 -21.69
CA VAL A 412 12.60 16.23 -22.30
C VAL A 412 12.25 17.46 -21.47
N LYS A 413 12.06 18.59 -22.12
CA LYS A 413 11.74 19.86 -21.48
C LYS A 413 10.28 20.23 -21.68
N ALA A 414 9.68 20.77 -20.64
CA ALA A 414 8.28 21.17 -20.62
C ALA A 414 7.91 22.18 -21.71
N ASP A 415 8.81 23.12 -22.01
CA ASP A 415 8.64 24.17 -23.01
C ASP A 415 8.69 23.65 -24.47
N GLU A 416 9.16 22.43 -24.71
CA GLU A 416 9.10 21.82 -26.04
C GLU A 416 7.67 21.64 -26.58
N PHE A 417 6.70 21.50 -25.67
CA PHE A 417 5.29 21.26 -26.00
C PHE A 417 4.40 22.49 -25.85
N LEU A 418 4.87 23.53 -25.15
CA LEU A 418 4.06 24.71 -24.84
C LEU A 418 3.56 25.41 -26.12
N GLY A 419 2.25 25.69 -26.17
CA GLY A 419 1.57 26.28 -27.30
C GLY A 419 1.39 25.38 -28.53
N LYS A 420 1.64 24.08 -28.37
CA LYS A 420 1.45 23.09 -29.42
C LYS A 420 0.25 22.20 -29.15
N THR A 421 -0.29 21.63 -30.22
CA THR A 421 -1.31 20.57 -30.13
C THR A 421 -0.61 19.23 -30.17
N ILE A 422 -0.96 18.30 -29.27
CA ILE A 422 -0.37 16.98 -29.18
C ILE A 422 -1.41 15.87 -29.25
N ASP A 423 -1.00 14.70 -29.74
CA ASP A 423 -1.66 13.42 -29.53
C ASP A 423 -0.81 12.61 -28.55
N VAL A 424 -1.47 11.87 -27.65
CA VAL A 424 -0.77 11.08 -26.62
C VAL A 424 -1.32 9.67 -26.55
N LYS A 425 -0.44 8.74 -26.17
CA LYS A 425 -0.76 7.40 -25.64
C LYS A 425 -0.16 7.27 -24.26
N GLY A 426 -0.84 6.56 -23.38
CA GLY A 426 -0.34 6.38 -22.02
C GLY A 426 -1.26 5.50 -21.19
N ILE A 427 -1.07 5.54 -19.88
CA ILE A 427 -1.88 4.86 -18.88
C ILE A 427 -2.72 5.89 -18.14
N VAL A 428 -3.98 5.55 -17.88
CA VAL A 428 -4.82 6.35 -16.99
C VAL A 428 -4.27 6.21 -15.57
N ASP A 429 -3.91 7.33 -15.00
CA ASP A 429 -3.29 7.45 -13.69
C ASP A 429 -4.06 8.44 -12.82
N LYS A 430 -3.86 8.43 -11.52
CA LYS A 430 -4.46 9.37 -10.56
C LYS A 430 -3.37 10.05 -9.75
N TYR A 431 -3.45 11.36 -9.65
CA TYR A 431 -2.58 12.16 -8.79
C TYR A 431 -3.45 13.01 -7.85
N TYR A 432 -3.43 12.67 -6.57
CA TYR A 432 -4.44 13.13 -5.61
C TYR A 432 -5.86 12.84 -6.14
N GLU A 433 -6.76 13.80 -6.08
CA GLU A 433 -8.15 13.65 -6.56
C GLU A 433 -8.34 13.83 -8.09
N LYS A 434 -7.24 13.91 -8.88
CA LYS A 434 -7.30 14.20 -10.31
C LYS A 434 -6.83 13.02 -11.16
N TYR A 435 -7.65 12.65 -12.14
CA TYR A 435 -7.23 11.72 -13.18
C TYR A 435 -6.34 12.42 -14.19
N GLN A 436 -5.31 11.73 -14.63
CA GLN A 436 -4.33 12.19 -15.61
C GLN A 436 -3.95 11.05 -16.55
N ILE A 437 -3.26 11.38 -17.63
CA ILE A 437 -2.61 10.37 -18.48
C ILE A 437 -1.12 10.40 -18.19
N ARG A 438 -0.57 9.28 -17.80
CA ARG A 438 0.87 9.08 -17.68
C ARG A 438 1.40 8.53 -18.98
N VAL A 439 2.24 9.30 -19.66
CA VAL A 439 2.96 8.87 -20.86
C VAL A 439 4.27 8.20 -20.42
N LEU A 440 4.58 7.05 -21.00
CA LEU A 440 5.73 6.25 -20.57
C LEU A 440 6.95 6.38 -21.49
N THR A 441 6.75 6.68 -22.76
CA THR A 441 7.84 6.84 -23.72
C THR A 441 7.67 8.12 -24.55
N TYR A 442 8.79 8.69 -25.01
CA TYR A 442 8.76 9.89 -25.83
C TYR A 442 8.01 9.68 -27.16
N GLY A 443 8.12 8.47 -27.74
CA GLY A 443 7.42 8.10 -28.98
C GLY A 443 5.90 8.03 -28.88
N ASP A 444 5.35 8.04 -27.66
CA ASP A 444 3.91 8.08 -27.41
C ASP A 444 3.31 9.51 -27.41
N ILE A 445 4.13 10.52 -27.73
CA ILE A 445 3.71 11.91 -27.89
C ILE A 445 3.97 12.33 -29.32
N VAL A 446 2.92 12.74 -30.01
CA VAL A 446 3.01 13.26 -31.38
C VAL A 446 2.63 14.73 -31.39
N VAL A 447 3.57 15.60 -31.72
CA VAL A 447 3.33 17.03 -31.92
C VAL A 447 2.78 17.24 -33.33
N LYS A 448 1.66 18.02 -33.44
CA LYS A 448 1.00 18.35 -34.70
C LYS A 448 1.60 19.57 -35.37
#